data_fc5e07db119bf5d80998b82006ba7bb3
#
_entry.id   fc5e07db119bf5d80998b82006ba7bb3
#
_cell.length_a   1.000
_cell.length_b   1.000
_cell.length_c   1.000
_cell.angle_alpha   90.00
_cell.angle_beta   90.00
_cell.angle_gamma   90.00
#
_symmetry.space_group_name_H-M   'P 1'
#
loop_
_entity.id
_entity.type
_entity.pdbx_description
1 polymer ?
#
loop_
_entity_poly.entity_id
_entity_poly.type
_entity_poly.pdbx_seq_one_letter_code
_entity_poly.pdbx_strand_id
1 'polypeptide(L)'
;MNRNFTYLMTIFFMISFVLFSGCTEETAPAESPEQKVATPTGHEQAGEPDMSYKGLADVFDTKSTVEISAGTVQIDQDGAMVSGFMAYPVNEGNYPGIVMIHEWWGLNDQVKSMADILAREGYVVLAVDLFEGNIATTIEEAQANLGENPNEKTLPRMQAALAYLRDQPNVDRDRMASLGWCYGGGQSFQLSINEDLSATVIYYGRISTNETDLAKLNEPVLGIFGVEDTSILVEDVREFERILKEQGTSVDIQIYEGAGHGFANPTNTQAFREEQAIDAWNKTLDFLKFNLNR
;
A
#
# COMPACT_ATOMS: atom_id res chain seq x y z
N MET A 1 57.64 5.59 -20.61
CA MET A 1 57.75 7.07 -20.54
C MET A 1 56.49 7.60 -19.87
N ASN A 2 56.62 7.81 -18.59
CA ASN A 2 56.32 8.91 -17.67
C ASN A 2 55.26 9.93 -18.14
N ARG A 3 54.18 10.19 -17.37
CA ARG A 3 54.22 11.20 -16.26
C ARG A 3 52.92 11.21 -15.48
N ASN A 4 53.08 11.03 -14.15
CA ASN A 4 52.06 11.33 -13.11
C ASN A 4 51.75 12.84 -13.08
N PHE A 5 50.49 13.18 -12.75
CA PHE A 5 50.13 14.50 -12.20
C PHE A 5 49.14 14.33 -11.06
N THR A 6 49.67 14.49 -9.85
CA THR A 6 48.92 14.60 -8.59
C THR A 6 48.55 16.07 -8.40
N TYR A 7 47.29 16.40 -8.15
CA TYR A 7 46.91 17.72 -7.64
C TYR A 7 46.34 17.57 -6.23
N LEU A 8 47.10 18.06 -5.30
CA LEU A 8 46.76 18.28 -3.90
C LEU A 8 46.12 19.67 -3.80
N MET A 9 44.88 19.78 -3.31
CA MET A 9 44.26 21.06 -3.03
C MET A 9 43.92 21.16 -1.54
N THR A 10 44.74 21.98 -0.88
CA THR A 10 44.65 22.35 0.54
C THR A 10 43.60 23.47 0.68
N ILE A 11 42.59 23.29 1.47
CA ILE A 11 41.64 24.35 1.84
C ILE A 11 41.92 24.81 3.24
N PHE A 12 42.24 26.12 3.35
CA PHE A 12 42.46 26.87 4.58
C PHE A 12 41.13 27.27 5.22
N PHE A 13 40.95 26.91 6.48
CA PHE A 13 39.87 27.42 7.31
C PHE A 13 40.32 28.69 8.02
N MET A 14 39.70 29.83 7.73
CA MET A 14 39.84 31.04 8.54
C MET A 14 38.63 31.13 9.49
N ILE A 15 38.93 31.07 10.78
CA ILE A 15 37.98 31.37 11.85
C ILE A 15 38.18 32.84 12.22
N SER A 16 37.15 33.66 12.04
CA SER A 16 37.07 35.01 12.57
C SER A 16 36.19 35.04 13.80
N PHE A 17 36.79 35.28 14.94
CA PHE A 17 36.16 35.61 16.22
C PHE A 17 35.82 37.10 16.22
N VAL A 18 34.56 37.45 16.41
CA VAL A 18 34.14 38.82 16.76
C VAL A 18 33.46 38.77 18.13
N LEU A 19 34.11 39.30 19.11
CA LEU A 19 33.56 39.61 20.45
C LEU A 19 32.82 40.94 20.36
N PHE A 20 31.54 40.93 20.69
CA PHE A 20 30.82 42.17 21.07
C PHE A 20 30.23 42.00 22.47
N SER A 21 30.82 42.80 23.38
CA SER A 21 30.29 43.06 24.72
C SER A 21 29.32 44.25 24.63
N GLY A 22 28.14 44.10 25.16
CA GLY A 22 27.16 45.16 25.30
C GLY A 22 26.13 44.78 26.32
N CYS A 23 26.24 45.35 27.54
CA CYS A 23 25.20 45.35 28.56
C CYS A 23 24.05 46.24 28.10
N THR A 24 22.79 45.78 28.25
CA THR A 24 21.64 46.65 28.48
C THR A 24 20.53 45.88 29.17
N GLU A 25 20.16 46.41 30.31
CA GLU A 25 18.90 46.48 31.01
C GLU A 25 17.80 45.43 30.77
N GLU A 26 17.51 44.78 31.86
CA GLU A 26 16.40 43.90 32.16
C GLU A 26 15.11 44.75 32.29
N THR A 27 14.18 44.61 31.35
CA THR A 27 12.78 45.00 31.50
C THR A 27 11.91 43.76 31.50
N ALA A 28 11.22 43.52 32.60
CA ALA A 28 10.24 42.44 32.77
C ALA A 28 9.10 42.54 31.75
N PRO A 29 8.67 41.43 31.13
CA PRO A 29 7.50 41.43 30.28
C PRO A 29 6.21 41.40 31.11
N ALA A 30 5.25 42.22 30.70
CA ALA A 30 3.90 42.33 31.24
C ALA A 30 3.14 40.98 31.07
N GLU A 31 2.43 40.60 32.12
CA GLU A 31 1.48 39.49 32.11
C GLU A 31 0.39 39.71 31.06
N SER A 32 0.25 38.79 30.12
CA SER A 32 -0.89 38.71 29.23
C SER A 32 -2.04 37.95 29.90
N PRO A 33 -3.31 38.33 29.67
CA PRO A 33 -4.45 37.72 30.37
C PRO A 33 -4.63 36.25 29.93
N GLU A 34 -4.78 35.38 30.94
CA GLU A 34 -5.17 33.97 30.77
C GLU A 34 -6.47 33.86 29.95
N GLN A 35 -6.36 33.41 28.73
CA GLN A 35 -7.52 32.87 28.01
C GLN A 35 -7.85 31.48 28.60
N LYS A 36 -8.99 31.43 29.31
CA LYS A 36 -9.64 30.18 29.71
C LYS A 36 -9.95 29.39 28.45
N VAL A 37 -9.13 28.39 28.15
CA VAL A 37 -9.45 27.34 27.18
C VAL A 37 -10.60 26.52 27.75
N ALA A 38 -11.78 26.60 27.12
CA ALA A 38 -12.91 25.75 27.44
C ALA A 38 -12.52 24.30 27.10
N THR A 39 -12.51 23.43 28.09
CA THR A 39 -12.40 22.00 27.96
C THR A 39 -13.60 21.50 27.16
N PRO A 40 -13.44 20.79 26.02
CA PRO A 40 -14.56 20.16 25.35
C PRO A 40 -15.07 19.02 26.25
N THR A 41 -16.29 19.14 26.71
CA THR A 41 -17.02 18.08 27.42
C THR A 41 -17.43 17.01 26.38
N GLY A 42 -17.05 15.75 26.68
CA GLY A 42 -17.72 14.56 26.21
C GLY A 42 -17.54 14.23 24.71
N HIS A 43 -16.37 13.73 24.34
CA HIS A 43 -16.32 12.75 23.25
C HIS A 43 -16.57 11.38 23.91
N GLU A 44 -17.74 10.78 23.63
CA GLU A 44 -17.89 9.33 23.66
C GLU A 44 -16.71 8.77 22.88
N GLN A 45 -15.86 7.99 23.53
CA GLN A 45 -14.83 7.22 22.83
C GLN A 45 -15.58 6.22 21.94
N ALA A 46 -15.63 6.50 20.65
CA ALA A 46 -15.96 5.47 19.69
C ALA A 46 -14.98 4.31 19.96
N GLY A 47 -15.50 3.13 20.26
CA GLY A 47 -14.68 1.95 20.48
C GLY A 47 -13.74 1.74 19.28
N GLU A 48 -12.57 1.16 19.50
CA GLU A 48 -11.68 0.80 18.40
C GLU A 48 -12.45 -0.05 17.37
N PRO A 49 -12.27 0.19 16.06
CA PRO A 49 -12.97 -0.54 15.04
C PRO A 49 -12.66 -2.04 15.13
N ASP A 50 -13.70 -2.87 15.03
CA ASP A 50 -13.52 -4.33 14.96
C ASP A 50 -12.87 -4.71 13.62
N MET A 51 -11.60 -5.08 13.68
CA MET A 51 -10.78 -5.45 12.50
C MET A 51 -10.83 -6.95 12.21
N SER A 52 -11.64 -7.73 12.93
CA SER A 52 -11.95 -9.11 12.60
C SER A 52 -12.61 -9.19 11.21
N TYR A 53 -12.58 -10.39 10.61
CA TYR A 53 -13.34 -10.64 9.37
C TYR A 53 -14.79 -10.14 9.49
N LYS A 54 -15.45 -10.38 10.63
CA LYS A 54 -16.85 -9.99 10.82
C LYS A 54 -17.02 -8.47 10.76
N GLY A 55 -16.17 -7.71 11.46
CA GLY A 55 -16.24 -6.25 11.45
C GLY A 55 -16.01 -5.67 10.05
N LEU A 56 -15.04 -6.18 9.31
CA LEU A 56 -14.78 -5.75 7.92
C LEU A 56 -15.88 -6.22 6.96
N ALA A 57 -16.40 -7.44 7.12
CA ALA A 57 -17.50 -7.93 6.32
C ALA A 57 -18.77 -7.08 6.50
N ASP A 58 -19.02 -6.60 7.72
CA ASP A 58 -20.12 -5.68 8.00
C ASP A 58 -19.90 -4.32 7.32
N VAL A 59 -18.67 -3.78 7.37
CA VAL A 59 -18.31 -2.51 6.70
C VAL A 59 -18.49 -2.61 5.18
N PHE A 60 -18.00 -3.68 4.56
CA PHE A 60 -18.03 -3.85 3.10
C PHE A 60 -19.30 -4.57 2.58
N ASP A 61 -20.32 -4.76 3.42
CA ASP A 61 -21.58 -5.46 3.10
C ASP A 61 -21.37 -6.83 2.43
N THR A 62 -20.32 -7.55 2.83
CA THR A 62 -19.97 -8.85 2.27
C THR A 62 -20.89 -9.93 2.80
N LYS A 63 -21.67 -10.58 1.91
CA LYS A 63 -22.68 -11.57 2.26
C LYS A 63 -22.27 -13.02 1.94
N SER A 64 -21.08 -13.21 1.40
CA SER A 64 -20.61 -14.55 1.02
C SER A 64 -20.49 -15.48 2.23
N THR A 65 -21.04 -16.68 2.11
CA THR A 65 -21.00 -17.74 3.13
C THR A 65 -20.08 -18.90 2.72
N VAL A 66 -19.23 -18.68 1.71
CA VAL A 66 -18.26 -19.70 1.27
C VAL A 66 -17.33 -20.03 2.42
N GLU A 67 -17.21 -21.32 2.73
CA GLU A 67 -16.26 -21.80 3.73
C GLU A 67 -14.82 -21.68 3.21
N ILE A 68 -13.94 -21.17 4.05
CA ILE A 68 -12.52 -20.94 3.68
C ILE A 68 -11.58 -21.63 4.67
N SER A 69 -10.37 -21.88 4.19
CA SER A 69 -9.21 -22.20 5.04
C SER A 69 -8.23 -21.04 4.95
N ALA A 70 -7.63 -20.68 6.09
CA ALA A 70 -6.65 -19.60 6.11
C ALA A 70 -5.56 -19.88 7.14
N GLY A 71 -4.35 -19.36 6.87
CA GLY A 71 -3.22 -19.53 7.78
C GLY A 71 -1.92 -18.93 7.25
N THR A 72 -0.93 -18.84 8.13
CA THR A 72 0.43 -18.41 7.78
C THR A 72 1.13 -19.47 6.93
N VAL A 73 1.78 -19.00 5.87
CA VAL A 73 2.64 -19.83 5.01
C VAL A 73 4.08 -19.33 5.05
N GLN A 74 5.03 -20.22 4.77
CA GLN A 74 6.44 -19.91 4.62
C GLN A 74 6.87 -20.31 3.21
N ILE A 75 7.54 -19.39 2.52
CA ILE A 75 7.94 -19.52 1.12
C ILE A 75 9.46 -19.46 1.09
N ASP A 76 10.09 -20.47 0.52
CA ASP A 76 11.54 -20.46 0.29
C ASP A 76 11.84 -19.58 -0.93
N GLN A 77 12.65 -18.55 -0.72
CA GLN A 77 13.20 -17.69 -1.75
C GLN A 77 14.72 -17.82 -1.73
N ASP A 78 15.27 -18.75 -2.50
CA ASP A 78 16.72 -18.97 -2.61
C ASP A 78 17.44 -19.15 -1.25
N GLY A 79 16.78 -19.83 -0.29
CA GLY A 79 17.27 -20.06 1.06
C GLY A 79 16.93 -18.97 2.08
N ALA A 80 16.26 -17.89 1.68
CA ALA A 80 15.63 -16.92 2.57
C ALA A 80 14.13 -17.23 2.69
N MET A 81 13.58 -17.13 3.91
CA MET A 81 12.16 -17.40 4.11
C MET A 81 11.34 -16.11 4.00
N VAL A 82 10.35 -16.14 3.12
CA VAL A 82 9.31 -15.09 3.00
C VAL A 82 8.05 -15.63 3.63
N SER A 83 7.49 -14.92 4.61
CA SER A 83 6.21 -15.27 5.20
C SER A 83 5.04 -14.62 4.46
N GLY A 84 3.85 -15.19 4.65
CA GLY A 84 2.61 -14.62 4.16
C GLY A 84 1.41 -15.24 4.86
N PHE A 85 0.25 -14.67 4.61
CA PHE A 85 -1.04 -15.21 5.05
C PHE A 85 -1.83 -15.63 3.81
N MET A 86 -2.17 -16.92 3.73
CA MET A 86 -2.93 -17.47 2.61
C MET A 86 -4.36 -17.81 3.06
N ALA A 87 -5.34 -17.38 2.27
CA ALA A 87 -6.75 -17.71 2.45
C ALA A 87 -7.35 -18.24 1.14
N TYR A 88 -8.18 -19.29 1.21
CA TYR A 88 -8.74 -19.94 0.02
C TYR A 88 -10.05 -20.70 0.32
N PRO A 89 -10.94 -20.86 -0.67
CA PRO A 89 -12.13 -21.69 -0.54
C PRO A 89 -11.77 -23.15 -0.25
N VAL A 90 -12.50 -23.81 0.68
CA VAL A 90 -12.24 -25.25 1.00
C VAL A 90 -12.82 -26.20 -0.05
N ASN A 91 -13.78 -25.75 -0.84
CA ASN A 91 -14.36 -26.55 -1.93
C ASN A 91 -13.32 -26.83 -3.01
N GLU A 92 -13.43 -28.03 -3.64
CA GLU A 92 -12.62 -28.31 -4.82
C GLU A 92 -12.94 -27.32 -5.94
N GLY A 93 -11.90 -26.82 -6.61
CA GLY A 93 -12.01 -25.84 -7.68
C GLY A 93 -10.66 -25.44 -8.25
N ASN A 94 -10.71 -24.71 -9.36
CA ASN A 94 -9.56 -24.05 -9.96
C ASN A 94 -9.81 -22.54 -9.90
N TYR A 95 -9.26 -21.89 -8.90
CA TYR A 95 -9.56 -20.50 -8.53
C TYR A 95 -8.52 -19.54 -9.08
N PRO A 96 -8.89 -18.30 -9.40
CA PRO A 96 -7.91 -17.25 -9.64
C PRO A 96 -7.07 -16.97 -8.40
N GLY A 97 -5.79 -16.63 -8.60
CA GLY A 97 -4.86 -16.26 -7.53
C GLY A 97 -4.67 -14.75 -7.39
N ILE A 98 -4.59 -14.25 -6.17
CA ILE A 98 -4.33 -12.84 -5.88
C ILE A 98 -3.14 -12.71 -4.93
N VAL A 99 -2.08 -12.02 -5.37
CA VAL A 99 -1.03 -11.53 -4.47
C VAL A 99 -1.53 -10.21 -3.86
N MET A 100 -1.81 -10.23 -2.57
CA MET A 100 -2.26 -9.07 -1.82
C MET A 100 -1.12 -8.43 -1.07
N ILE A 101 -1.03 -7.11 -1.10
CA ILE A 101 0.12 -6.38 -0.54
C ILE A 101 -0.37 -5.35 0.48
N HIS A 102 0.21 -5.46 1.69
CA HIS A 102 -0.15 -4.65 2.85
C HIS A 102 0.29 -3.19 2.72
N GLU A 103 -0.28 -2.32 3.53
CA GLU A 103 0.16 -0.94 3.70
C GLU A 103 1.52 -0.86 4.44
N TRP A 104 2.05 0.32 4.66
CA TRP A 104 3.32 0.55 5.37
C TRP A 104 3.34 0.08 6.83
N TRP A 105 2.17 -0.30 7.35
CA TRP A 105 2.01 -0.86 8.71
C TRP A 105 2.47 -2.32 8.83
N GLY A 106 2.70 -3.03 7.72
CA GLY A 106 3.01 -4.46 7.71
C GLY A 106 1.77 -5.35 7.56
N LEU A 107 1.97 -6.66 7.56
CA LEU A 107 0.91 -7.67 7.40
C LEU A 107 0.10 -7.83 8.70
N ASN A 108 -0.72 -6.86 9.00
CA ASN A 108 -1.58 -6.81 10.19
C ASN A 108 -2.90 -7.59 10.00
N ASP A 109 -3.72 -7.66 11.05
CA ASP A 109 -4.97 -8.42 11.05
C ASP A 109 -6.03 -7.83 10.10
N GLN A 110 -6.01 -6.52 9.84
CA GLN A 110 -6.89 -5.90 8.85
C GLN A 110 -6.61 -6.49 7.44
N VAL A 111 -5.35 -6.56 7.02
CA VAL A 111 -4.97 -7.12 5.71
C VAL A 111 -5.32 -8.60 5.62
N LYS A 112 -5.08 -9.38 6.69
CA LYS A 112 -5.48 -10.80 6.75
C LYS A 112 -6.99 -10.99 6.60
N SER A 113 -7.78 -10.12 7.25
CA SER A 113 -9.25 -10.16 7.13
C SER A 113 -9.72 -9.78 5.72
N MET A 114 -9.04 -8.86 5.03
CA MET A 114 -9.32 -8.58 3.61
C MET A 114 -9.02 -9.78 2.71
N ALA A 115 -7.96 -10.55 3.03
CA ALA A 115 -7.68 -11.81 2.33
C ALA A 115 -8.80 -12.84 2.55
N ASP A 116 -9.32 -12.97 3.77
CA ASP A 116 -10.47 -13.83 4.07
C ASP A 116 -11.72 -13.42 3.29
N ILE A 117 -11.98 -12.11 3.16
CA ILE A 117 -13.11 -11.58 2.39
C ILE A 117 -12.98 -12.00 0.92
N LEU A 118 -11.82 -11.77 0.28
CA LEU A 118 -11.61 -12.17 -1.12
C LEU A 118 -11.64 -13.69 -1.31
N ALA A 119 -11.15 -14.47 -0.34
CA ALA A 119 -11.24 -15.92 -0.42
C ALA A 119 -12.71 -16.41 -0.43
N ARG A 120 -13.60 -15.76 0.33
CA ARG A 120 -15.06 -16.05 0.28
C ARG A 120 -15.71 -15.63 -1.03
N GLU A 121 -15.12 -14.69 -1.76
CA GLU A 121 -15.55 -14.31 -3.11
C GLU A 121 -15.02 -15.26 -4.22
N GLY A 122 -14.29 -16.33 -3.83
CA GLY A 122 -13.83 -17.37 -4.74
C GLY A 122 -12.43 -17.15 -5.31
N TYR A 123 -11.56 -16.52 -4.55
CA TYR A 123 -10.14 -16.36 -4.90
C TYR A 123 -9.22 -17.14 -3.97
N VAL A 124 -8.06 -17.56 -4.44
CA VAL A 124 -6.95 -17.96 -3.56
C VAL A 124 -6.07 -16.74 -3.36
N VAL A 125 -5.98 -16.27 -2.12
CA VAL A 125 -5.32 -15.01 -1.78
C VAL A 125 -4.08 -15.28 -0.96
N LEU A 126 -2.95 -14.71 -1.37
CA LEU A 126 -1.71 -14.70 -0.60
C LEU A 126 -1.34 -13.26 -0.26
N ALA A 127 -1.60 -12.86 0.98
CA ALA A 127 -1.11 -11.61 1.54
C ALA A 127 0.36 -11.79 1.93
N VAL A 128 1.27 -11.24 1.11
CA VAL A 128 2.72 -11.38 1.32
C VAL A 128 3.22 -10.44 2.40
N ASP A 129 4.09 -10.93 3.28
CA ASP A 129 4.76 -10.12 4.29
C ASP A 129 6.08 -9.57 3.73
N LEU A 130 6.10 -8.27 3.44
CA LEU A 130 7.27 -7.60 2.92
C LEU A 130 8.23 -7.09 4.00
N PHE A 131 7.83 -7.17 5.29
CA PHE A 131 8.56 -6.59 6.41
C PHE A 131 9.03 -7.60 7.46
N GLU A 132 9.11 -8.90 7.10
CA GLU A 132 9.67 -9.96 7.94
C GLU A 132 8.99 -10.09 9.32
N GLY A 133 7.66 -9.92 9.36
CA GLY A 133 6.85 -9.98 10.58
C GLY A 133 6.76 -8.65 11.34
N ASN A 134 7.42 -7.60 10.88
CA ASN A 134 7.36 -6.30 11.56
C ASN A 134 6.03 -5.60 11.27
N ILE A 135 5.23 -5.44 12.33
CA ILE A 135 3.98 -4.67 12.29
C ILE A 135 4.23 -3.37 13.05
N ALA A 136 4.16 -2.24 12.34
CA ALA A 136 4.35 -0.93 12.91
C ALA A 136 3.09 -0.46 13.65
N THR A 137 3.29 0.16 14.80
CA THR A 137 2.25 0.79 15.63
C THR A 137 2.41 2.31 15.70
N THR A 138 3.56 2.82 15.25
CA THR A 138 3.85 4.26 15.15
C THR A 138 4.33 4.61 13.74
N ILE A 139 4.27 5.91 13.41
CA ILE A 139 4.75 6.44 12.12
C ILE A 139 6.26 6.20 11.97
N GLU A 140 7.02 6.34 13.04
CA GLU A 140 8.47 6.15 13.07
C GLU A 140 8.84 4.69 12.73
N GLU A 141 8.11 3.73 13.32
CA GLU A 141 8.29 2.30 13.01
C GLU A 141 7.93 1.99 11.55
N ALA A 142 6.83 2.56 11.04
CA ALA A 142 6.42 2.38 9.66
C ALA A 142 7.45 2.96 8.67
N GLN A 143 8.01 4.14 8.98
CA GLN A 143 9.10 4.74 8.18
C GLN A 143 10.38 3.89 8.23
N ALA A 144 10.72 3.31 9.38
CA ALA A 144 11.86 2.41 9.51
C ALA A 144 11.66 1.16 8.64
N ASN A 145 10.47 0.53 8.69
CA ASN A 145 10.12 -0.60 7.84
C ASN A 145 10.31 -0.30 6.35
N LEU A 146 9.87 0.88 5.88
CA LEU A 146 10.10 1.30 4.49
C LEU A 146 11.59 1.46 4.15
N GLY A 147 12.36 2.07 5.05
CA GLY A 147 13.79 2.29 4.86
C GLY A 147 14.60 0.99 4.82
N GLU A 148 14.22 -0.01 5.61
CA GLU A 148 14.88 -1.31 5.71
C GLU A 148 14.49 -2.27 4.57
N ASN A 149 13.36 -2.02 3.90
CA ASN A 149 12.82 -2.87 2.84
C ASN A 149 12.60 -2.11 1.52
N PRO A 150 13.70 -1.68 0.84
CA PRO A 150 13.61 -1.07 -0.48
C PRO A 150 13.15 -2.07 -1.55
N ASN A 151 12.80 -1.57 -2.74
CA ASN A 151 12.25 -2.39 -3.83
C ASN A 151 13.15 -3.57 -4.23
N GLU A 152 14.46 -3.42 -4.12
CA GLU A 152 15.44 -4.48 -4.41
C GLU A 152 15.27 -5.71 -3.50
N LYS A 153 14.69 -5.52 -2.31
CA LYS A 153 14.34 -6.61 -1.39
C LYS A 153 12.90 -7.08 -1.55
N THR A 154 11.96 -6.16 -1.77
CA THR A 154 10.53 -6.47 -1.74
C THR A 154 10.02 -7.04 -3.06
N LEU A 155 10.56 -6.62 -4.20
CA LEU A 155 10.17 -7.19 -5.49
C LEU A 155 10.47 -8.70 -5.57
N PRO A 156 11.68 -9.20 -5.24
CA PRO A 156 11.91 -10.65 -5.21
C PRO A 156 10.99 -11.42 -4.24
N ARG A 157 10.60 -10.82 -3.11
CA ARG A 157 9.63 -11.44 -2.17
C ARG A 157 8.24 -11.57 -2.79
N MET A 158 7.78 -10.55 -3.50
CA MET A 158 6.50 -10.58 -4.22
C MET A 158 6.53 -11.60 -5.38
N GLN A 159 7.64 -11.68 -6.09
CA GLN A 159 7.86 -12.66 -7.15
C GLN A 159 7.84 -14.10 -6.61
N ALA A 160 8.49 -14.35 -5.48
CA ALA A 160 8.45 -15.63 -4.79
C ALA A 160 7.02 -15.98 -4.32
N ALA A 161 6.27 -15.01 -3.79
CA ALA A 161 4.88 -15.18 -3.40
C ALA A 161 3.99 -15.52 -4.62
N LEU A 162 4.17 -14.83 -5.75
CA LEU A 162 3.46 -15.11 -6.99
C LEU A 162 3.75 -16.51 -7.53
N ALA A 163 5.03 -16.92 -7.55
CA ALA A 163 5.45 -18.25 -7.97
C ALA A 163 4.86 -19.33 -7.06
N TYR A 164 4.95 -19.14 -5.74
CA TYR A 164 4.36 -20.05 -4.76
C TYR A 164 2.84 -20.18 -4.95
N LEU A 165 2.14 -19.07 -5.18
CA LEU A 165 0.70 -19.07 -5.38
C LEU A 165 0.33 -19.80 -6.69
N ARG A 166 1.07 -19.58 -7.77
CA ARG A 166 0.89 -20.31 -9.06
C ARG A 166 1.06 -21.82 -8.93
N ASP A 167 1.85 -22.28 -7.98
CA ASP A 167 2.12 -23.72 -7.79
C ASP A 167 1.09 -24.41 -6.88
N GLN A 168 0.12 -23.69 -6.33
CA GLN A 168 -0.93 -24.29 -5.51
C GLN A 168 -1.88 -25.13 -6.36
N PRO A 169 -2.30 -26.32 -5.90
CA PRO A 169 -3.07 -27.27 -6.69
C PRO A 169 -4.49 -26.79 -7.03
N ASN A 170 -5.01 -25.81 -6.30
CA ASN A 170 -6.34 -25.20 -6.47
C ASN A 170 -6.28 -23.82 -7.15
N VAL A 171 -5.13 -23.42 -7.69
CA VAL A 171 -4.93 -22.12 -8.36
C VAL A 171 -4.83 -22.27 -9.87
N ASP A 172 -5.56 -21.45 -10.58
CA ASP A 172 -5.41 -21.28 -12.01
C ASP A 172 -4.21 -20.36 -12.32
N ARG A 173 -3.15 -20.93 -12.81
CA ARG A 173 -1.87 -20.25 -13.06
C ARG A 173 -1.97 -19.10 -14.08
N ASP A 174 -2.98 -19.14 -14.94
CA ASP A 174 -3.20 -18.16 -16.01
C ASP A 174 -4.12 -17.01 -15.56
N ARG A 175 -4.72 -17.11 -14.37
CA ARG A 175 -5.63 -16.10 -13.80
C ARG A 175 -5.09 -15.51 -12.51
N MET A 176 -4.01 -14.71 -12.64
CA MET A 176 -3.30 -14.13 -11.49
C MET A 176 -3.50 -12.62 -11.44
N ALA A 177 -3.69 -12.07 -10.25
CA ALA A 177 -3.77 -10.63 -10.05
C ALA A 177 -2.88 -10.16 -8.90
N SER A 178 -2.61 -8.85 -8.88
CA SER A 178 -2.06 -8.16 -7.72
C SER A 178 -3.03 -7.11 -7.20
N LEU A 179 -3.05 -6.89 -5.89
CA LEU A 179 -3.87 -5.90 -5.22
C LEU A 179 -3.14 -5.35 -4.00
N GLY A 180 -3.17 -4.03 -3.81
CA GLY A 180 -2.58 -3.43 -2.63
C GLY A 180 -3.05 -2.01 -2.35
N TRP A 181 -2.82 -1.56 -1.11
CA TRP A 181 -3.21 -0.24 -0.61
C TRP A 181 -2.00 0.57 -0.19
N CYS A 182 -2.00 1.89 -0.42
CA CYS A 182 -0.94 2.79 0.01
C CYS A 182 0.44 2.35 -0.53
N TYR A 183 1.38 2.03 0.34
CA TYR A 183 2.64 1.37 -0.01
C TYR A 183 2.40 0.12 -0.87
N GLY A 184 1.48 -0.75 -0.43
CA GLY A 184 1.12 -1.96 -1.18
C GLY A 184 0.51 -1.69 -2.55
N GLY A 185 -0.21 -0.58 -2.74
CA GLY A 185 -0.69 -0.16 -4.05
C GLY A 185 0.47 0.16 -5.00
N GLY A 186 1.49 0.85 -4.50
CA GLY A 186 2.73 1.08 -5.25
C GLY A 186 3.50 -0.22 -5.54
N GLN A 187 3.51 -1.17 -4.61
CA GLN A 187 4.14 -2.47 -4.80
C GLN A 187 3.32 -3.37 -5.76
N SER A 188 1.99 -3.26 -5.78
CA SER A 188 1.13 -3.91 -6.79
C SER A 188 1.50 -3.44 -8.20
N PHE A 189 1.68 -2.12 -8.38
CA PHE A 189 2.22 -1.56 -9.63
C PHE A 189 3.64 -2.08 -9.95
N GLN A 190 4.54 -2.16 -8.94
CA GLN A 190 5.89 -2.68 -9.16
C GLN A 190 5.88 -4.16 -9.56
N LEU A 191 5.01 -4.98 -8.98
CA LEU A 191 4.88 -6.38 -9.38
C LEU A 191 4.39 -6.49 -10.82
N SER A 192 3.38 -5.72 -11.22
CA SER A 192 2.75 -5.78 -12.53
C SER A 192 3.66 -5.36 -13.69
N ILE A 193 4.58 -4.43 -13.48
CA ILE A 193 5.57 -4.07 -14.52
C ILE A 193 6.75 -5.04 -14.63
N ASN A 194 6.81 -6.06 -13.76
CA ASN A 194 7.88 -7.06 -13.73
C ASN A 194 7.39 -8.51 -13.93
N GLU A 195 6.08 -8.75 -13.88
CA GLU A 195 5.46 -10.07 -13.98
C GLU A 195 4.23 -10.03 -14.88
N ASP A 196 3.96 -11.13 -15.58
CA ASP A 196 2.73 -11.28 -16.35
C ASP A 196 1.56 -11.59 -15.42
N LEU A 197 0.60 -10.67 -15.34
CA LEU A 197 -0.62 -10.79 -14.56
C LEU A 197 -1.86 -10.70 -15.48
N SER A 198 -3.02 -11.07 -14.96
CA SER A 198 -4.31 -10.94 -15.64
C SER A 198 -5.09 -9.70 -15.20
N ALA A 199 -4.74 -9.11 -14.06
CA ALA A 199 -5.34 -7.89 -13.53
C ALA A 199 -4.44 -7.27 -12.46
N THR A 200 -4.46 -5.92 -12.37
CA THR A 200 -3.75 -5.17 -11.33
C THR A 200 -4.67 -4.16 -10.68
N VAL A 201 -4.71 -4.14 -9.33
CA VAL A 201 -5.51 -3.18 -8.55
C VAL A 201 -4.59 -2.34 -7.66
N ILE A 202 -4.73 -1.02 -7.78
CA ILE A 202 -3.90 -0.03 -7.10
C ILE A 202 -4.79 0.93 -6.29
N TYR A 203 -4.79 0.82 -4.96
CA TYR A 203 -5.45 1.79 -4.10
C TYR A 203 -4.45 2.84 -3.62
N TYR A 204 -4.65 4.09 -3.97
CA TYR A 204 -3.85 5.26 -3.56
C TYR A 204 -2.35 4.96 -3.41
N GLY A 205 -1.84 4.12 -4.30
CA GLY A 205 -0.44 3.72 -4.36
C GLY A 205 0.38 4.63 -5.26
N ARG A 206 1.70 4.63 -5.02
CA ARG A 206 2.63 5.35 -5.88
C ARG A 206 2.63 4.73 -7.27
N ILE A 207 2.35 5.54 -8.28
CA ILE A 207 2.39 5.20 -9.70
C ILE A 207 3.58 5.88 -10.38
N SER A 208 3.84 5.52 -11.63
CA SER A 208 4.83 6.16 -12.49
C SER A 208 4.15 6.80 -13.70
N THR A 209 4.71 7.88 -14.21
CA THR A 209 4.36 8.46 -15.51
C THR A 209 5.46 8.23 -16.55
N ASN A 210 6.39 7.33 -16.28
CA ASN A 210 7.43 6.94 -17.21
C ASN A 210 6.85 6.00 -18.27
N GLU A 211 6.78 6.43 -19.52
CA GLU A 211 6.20 5.67 -20.63
C GLU A 211 6.87 4.29 -20.83
N THR A 212 8.19 4.19 -20.56
CA THR A 212 8.93 2.93 -20.70
C THR A 212 8.51 1.91 -19.65
N ASP A 213 8.22 2.34 -18.41
CA ASP A 213 7.73 1.45 -17.37
C ASP A 213 6.29 1.05 -17.64
N LEU A 214 5.46 2.01 -18.05
CA LEU A 214 4.05 1.76 -18.37
C LEU A 214 3.86 0.86 -19.59
N ALA A 215 4.78 0.88 -20.56
CA ALA A 215 4.75 -0.02 -21.71
C ALA A 215 4.93 -1.51 -21.34
N LYS A 216 5.28 -1.83 -20.10
CA LYS A 216 5.36 -3.20 -19.58
C LYS A 216 4.02 -3.73 -19.06
N LEU A 217 3.05 -2.84 -18.81
CA LEU A 217 1.70 -3.20 -18.36
C LEU A 217 0.87 -3.72 -19.54
N ASN A 218 0.61 -4.99 -19.56
CA ASN A 218 -0.18 -5.64 -20.62
C ASN A 218 -1.59 -6.03 -20.16
N GLU A 219 -1.80 -6.12 -18.85
CA GLU A 219 -3.05 -6.50 -18.22
C GLU A 219 -3.94 -5.29 -17.93
N PRO A 220 -5.25 -5.49 -17.70
CA PRO A 220 -6.15 -4.47 -17.20
C PRO A 220 -5.72 -3.93 -15.84
N VAL A 221 -5.82 -2.62 -15.66
CA VAL A 221 -5.47 -1.91 -14.42
C VAL A 221 -6.69 -1.19 -13.86
N LEU A 222 -7.00 -1.41 -12.57
CA LEU A 222 -7.92 -0.59 -11.79
C LEU A 222 -7.12 0.29 -10.82
N GLY A 223 -7.24 1.60 -10.97
CA GLY A 223 -6.65 2.58 -10.07
C GLY A 223 -7.71 3.32 -9.25
N ILE A 224 -7.53 3.38 -7.93
CA ILE A 224 -8.47 3.95 -6.96
C ILE A 224 -7.75 5.03 -6.15
N PHE A 225 -8.20 6.28 -6.27
CA PHE A 225 -7.53 7.44 -5.71
C PHE A 225 -8.52 8.44 -5.10
N GLY A 226 -8.01 9.33 -4.26
CA GLY A 226 -8.79 10.40 -3.64
C GLY A 226 -8.38 11.77 -4.17
N VAL A 227 -9.34 12.69 -4.32
CA VAL A 227 -9.07 14.08 -4.76
C VAL A 227 -8.23 14.84 -3.73
N GLU A 228 -8.43 14.54 -2.45
CA GLU A 228 -7.74 15.22 -1.34
C GLU A 228 -6.41 14.56 -0.95
N ASP A 229 -5.93 13.57 -1.73
CA ASP A 229 -4.63 12.96 -1.50
C ASP A 229 -3.51 13.92 -1.88
N THR A 230 -2.70 14.32 -0.89
CA THR A 230 -1.56 15.22 -1.10
C THR A 230 -0.26 14.47 -1.42
N SER A 231 -0.27 13.14 -1.36
CA SER A 231 0.88 12.28 -1.66
C SER A 231 0.83 11.72 -3.08
N ILE A 232 -0.38 11.46 -3.58
CA ILE A 232 -0.63 10.98 -4.94
C ILE A 232 -1.56 11.99 -5.62
N LEU A 233 -0.98 12.88 -6.40
CA LEU A 233 -1.72 14.01 -6.99
C LEU A 233 -2.62 13.55 -8.13
N VAL A 234 -3.80 14.15 -8.22
CA VAL A 234 -4.79 13.83 -9.28
C VAL A 234 -4.22 14.07 -10.68
N GLU A 235 -3.37 15.07 -10.85
CA GLU A 235 -2.69 15.35 -12.13
C GLU A 235 -1.76 14.20 -12.55
N ASP A 236 -1.01 13.59 -11.63
CA ASP A 236 -0.17 12.43 -11.91
C ASP A 236 -1.03 11.19 -12.24
N VAL A 237 -2.16 11.03 -11.55
CA VAL A 237 -3.13 9.96 -11.82
C VAL A 237 -3.76 10.10 -13.20
N ARG A 238 -4.10 11.32 -13.61
CA ARG A 238 -4.65 11.58 -14.95
C ARG A 238 -3.61 11.39 -16.05
N GLU A 239 -2.36 11.75 -15.79
CA GLU A 239 -1.26 11.51 -16.74
C GLU A 239 -0.96 10.00 -16.87
N PHE A 240 -0.95 9.25 -15.77
CA PHE A 240 -0.86 7.79 -15.76
C PHE A 240 -1.97 7.15 -16.61
N GLU A 241 -3.23 7.57 -16.40
CA GLU A 241 -4.38 7.10 -17.17
C GLU A 241 -4.23 7.41 -18.67
N ARG A 242 -3.80 8.64 -18.99
CA ARG A 242 -3.61 9.10 -20.40
C ARG A 242 -2.58 8.22 -21.11
N ILE A 243 -1.42 8.01 -20.49
CA ILE A 243 -0.34 7.23 -21.09
C ILE A 243 -0.77 5.78 -21.32
N LEU A 244 -1.40 5.13 -20.34
CA LEU A 244 -1.88 3.76 -20.49
C LEU A 244 -2.90 3.63 -21.62
N LYS A 245 -3.85 4.57 -21.72
CA LYS A 245 -4.84 4.60 -22.81
C LYS A 245 -4.18 4.77 -24.18
N GLU A 246 -3.18 5.64 -24.30
CA GLU A 246 -2.43 5.85 -25.55
C GLU A 246 -1.62 4.61 -25.95
N GLN A 247 -1.13 3.84 -24.98
CA GLN A 247 -0.43 2.57 -25.22
C GLN A 247 -1.39 1.40 -25.50
N GLY A 248 -2.70 1.60 -25.34
CA GLY A 248 -3.73 0.58 -25.59
C GLY A 248 -3.99 -0.35 -24.42
N THR A 249 -3.42 -0.08 -23.24
CA THR A 249 -3.68 -0.82 -22.00
C THR A 249 -5.08 -0.48 -21.49
N SER A 250 -5.85 -1.53 -21.12
CA SER A 250 -7.16 -1.34 -20.48
C SER A 250 -6.97 -0.75 -19.08
N VAL A 251 -7.47 0.44 -18.84
CA VAL A 251 -7.33 1.12 -17.54
C VAL A 251 -8.65 1.74 -17.11
N ASP A 252 -9.01 1.51 -15.85
CA ASP A 252 -10.16 2.09 -15.17
C ASP A 252 -9.67 2.88 -13.95
N ILE A 253 -9.86 4.21 -13.96
CA ILE A 253 -9.42 5.09 -12.88
C ILE A 253 -10.64 5.68 -12.18
N GLN A 254 -10.73 5.40 -10.89
CA GLN A 254 -11.74 5.93 -9.98
C GLN A 254 -11.10 6.97 -9.06
N ILE A 255 -11.61 8.21 -9.10
CA ILE A 255 -11.14 9.32 -8.26
C ILE A 255 -12.32 9.82 -7.43
N TYR A 256 -12.17 9.77 -6.11
CA TYR A 256 -13.24 10.03 -5.15
C TYR A 256 -13.12 11.44 -4.54
N GLU A 257 -14.15 12.24 -4.72
CA GLU A 257 -14.31 13.53 -4.03
C GLU A 257 -14.44 13.34 -2.52
N GLY A 258 -13.86 14.23 -1.73
CA GLY A 258 -13.89 14.18 -0.27
C GLY A 258 -13.03 13.08 0.35
N ALA A 259 -12.26 12.36 -0.47
CA ALA A 259 -11.39 11.27 -0.04
C ALA A 259 -9.91 11.68 -0.18
N GLY A 260 -9.13 11.43 0.87
CA GLY A 260 -7.68 11.60 0.89
C GLY A 260 -6.95 10.27 0.91
N HIS A 261 -5.64 10.31 1.21
CA HIS A 261 -4.82 9.10 1.32
C HIS A 261 -5.35 8.15 2.41
N GLY A 262 -5.47 6.87 2.12
CA GLY A 262 -5.93 5.86 3.10
C GLY A 262 -7.43 5.84 3.33
N PHE A 263 -8.24 6.48 2.49
CA PHE A 263 -9.69 6.61 2.68
C PHE A 263 -10.44 5.27 2.73
N ALA A 264 -9.90 4.22 2.14
CA ALA A 264 -10.52 2.90 2.13
C ALA A 264 -10.07 1.98 3.28
N ASN A 265 -9.27 2.49 4.23
CA ASN A 265 -8.81 1.74 5.39
C ASN A 265 -9.64 2.09 6.64
N PRO A 266 -10.55 1.19 7.11
CA PRO A 266 -11.40 1.45 8.28
C PRO A 266 -10.63 1.61 9.60
N THR A 267 -9.37 1.14 9.69
CA THR A 267 -8.52 1.38 10.87
C THR A 267 -8.04 2.81 10.96
N ASN A 268 -7.97 3.52 9.85
CA ASN A 268 -7.64 4.93 9.80
C ASN A 268 -8.90 5.78 9.96
N THR A 269 -9.44 5.87 11.17
CA THR A 269 -10.70 6.56 11.44
C THR A 269 -10.74 8.03 11.03
N GLN A 270 -9.60 8.68 10.88
CA GLN A 270 -9.51 10.07 10.42
C GLN A 270 -9.67 10.19 8.90
N ALA A 271 -9.05 9.27 8.15
CA ALA A 271 -9.08 9.27 6.69
C ALA A 271 -10.25 8.47 6.12
N PHE A 272 -10.77 7.48 6.83
CA PHE A 272 -11.82 6.58 6.34
C PHE A 272 -13.06 7.32 5.85
N ARG A 273 -13.49 6.99 4.64
CA ARG A 273 -14.68 7.48 3.99
C ARG A 273 -15.53 6.29 3.57
N GLU A 274 -16.47 5.91 4.44
CA GLU A 274 -17.22 4.65 4.33
C GLU A 274 -17.90 4.48 2.98
N GLU A 275 -18.65 5.47 2.53
CA GLU A 275 -19.39 5.42 1.26
C GLU A 275 -18.44 5.22 0.07
N GLN A 276 -17.34 5.97 0.00
CA GLN A 276 -16.34 5.87 -1.04
C GLN A 276 -15.57 4.55 -0.97
N ALA A 277 -15.28 4.08 0.25
CA ALA A 277 -14.59 2.80 0.46
C ALA A 277 -15.43 1.61 0.00
N ILE A 278 -16.74 1.61 0.30
CA ILE A 278 -17.68 0.57 -0.13
C ILE A 278 -17.83 0.58 -1.66
N ASP A 279 -17.99 1.74 -2.28
CA ASP A 279 -18.07 1.86 -3.74
C ASP A 279 -16.79 1.39 -4.42
N ALA A 280 -15.62 1.80 -3.91
CA ALA A 280 -14.32 1.35 -4.40
C ALA A 280 -14.16 -0.17 -4.29
N TRP A 281 -14.61 -0.77 -3.18
CA TRP A 281 -14.56 -2.20 -2.97
C TRP A 281 -15.46 -2.96 -3.95
N ASN A 282 -16.68 -2.52 -4.14
CA ASN A 282 -17.60 -3.11 -5.11
C ASN A 282 -17.03 -3.07 -6.53
N LYS A 283 -16.43 -1.93 -6.94
CA LYS A 283 -15.74 -1.82 -8.23
C LYS A 283 -14.54 -2.76 -8.34
N THR A 284 -13.83 -2.97 -7.24
CA THR A 284 -12.73 -3.95 -7.19
C THR A 284 -13.23 -5.37 -7.42
N LEU A 285 -14.30 -5.78 -6.74
CA LEU A 285 -14.90 -7.10 -6.94
C LEU A 285 -15.39 -7.30 -8.36
N ASP A 286 -16.10 -6.32 -8.93
CA ASP A 286 -16.57 -6.36 -10.32
C ASP A 286 -15.41 -6.43 -11.32
N PHE A 287 -14.36 -5.66 -11.12
CA PHE A 287 -13.17 -5.65 -11.95
C PHE A 287 -12.42 -7.00 -11.92
N LEU A 288 -12.19 -7.54 -10.72
CA LEU A 288 -11.56 -8.85 -10.55
C LEU A 288 -12.41 -9.96 -11.18
N LYS A 289 -13.72 -9.95 -10.92
CA LYS A 289 -14.63 -10.92 -11.52
C LYS A 289 -14.63 -10.87 -13.03
N PHE A 290 -14.67 -9.68 -13.61
CA PHE A 290 -14.67 -9.51 -15.08
C PHE A 290 -13.38 -9.98 -15.73
N ASN A 291 -12.23 -9.73 -15.11
CA ASN A 291 -10.93 -10.02 -15.72
C ASN A 291 -10.38 -11.41 -15.38
N LEU A 292 -10.76 -11.98 -14.23
CA LEU A 292 -10.22 -13.27 -13.78
C LEU A 292 -11.19 -14.46 -13.99
N ASN A 293 -12.49 -14.25 -14.24
CA ASN A 293 -13.45 -15.33 -14.40
C ASN A 293 -13.95 -15.49 -15.85
N ARG A 294 -13.05 -15.22 -16.80
CA ARG A 294 -13.33 -15.41 -18.24
C ARG A 294 -13.06 -16.84 -18.69
#